data_25d86d67617c1ecd57b572bc7c28409d
#
_entry.id   25d86d67617c1ecd57b572bc7c28409d
#
_cell.length_a   1.000
_cell.length_b   1.000
_cell.length_c   1.000
_cell.angle_alpha   90.00
_cell.angle_beta   90.00
_cell.angle_gamma   90.00
#
_symmetry.space_group_name_H-M   'P 1'
#
loop_
_entity.id
_entity.type
_entity.pdbx_description
1 polymer ?
#
loop_
_entity_poly.entity_id
_entity_poly.type
_entity_poly.pdbx_seq_one_letter_code
_entity_poly.pdbx_strand_id
1 'polypeptide(L)'
;HTTMLLGAARYLAQTRNFAGTVNLIFQPAEEGGGGGRVMVEEGLFERFPCEAVYALHNWPGLPPGKIAVRPGPMLAATDEIRLKVRGKGGHAALPHLSIDPVVIAAHVITALQTIASRNANPVDAVVVSLCSMQTSQLGAFNVIPAQVELVGTVRSFTPEMRDLAERRVKEIATAVAQGLGGSAEIEYRRGYPATVNTEKEARFAAQVGERVFGAGNVITDHEPTMGGEDFAFMLQAKPGAYVFLGQGGAALGCLLHNPAYDFNDEVIPLGAGYLAALVEDSLPLK
;
A
#
# COMPACT_ATOMS: atom_id res chain seq x y z
N HIS A 1 12.66 9.74 8.00
CA HIS A 1 12.98 9.75 6.55
C HIS A 1 13.39 11.14 6.07
N THR A 2 12.64 12.19 6.44
CA THR A 2 13.01 13.59 6.12
C THR A 2 14.40 13.95 6.65
N THR A 3 14.71 13.54 7.88
CA THR A 3 16.05 13.78 8.48
C THR A 3 17.16 13.04 7.73
N MET A 4 16.92 11.80 7.30
CA MET A 4 17.86 11.04 6.46
C MET A 4 18.12 11.75 5.13
N LEU A 5 17.07 12.22 4.45
CA LEU A 5 17.22 12.93 3.19
C LEU A 5 17.95 14.27 3.37
N LEU A 6 17.67 15.01 4.44
CA LEU A 6 18.42 16.24 4.79
C LEU A 6 19.89 15.94 5.11
N GLY A 7 20.17 14.82 5.79
CA GLY A 7 21.54 14.36 6.06
C GLY A 7 22.32 14.07 4.78
N ALA A 8 21.68 13.31 3.86
CA ALA A 8 22.25 13.03 2.54
C ALA A 8 22.48 14.32 1.75
N ALA A 9 21.48 15.22 1.73
CA ALA A 9 21.60 16.53 1.07
C ALA A 9 22.80 17.35 1.56
N ARG A 10 22.96 17.41 2.90
CA ARG A 10 24.08 18.13 3.53
C ARG A 10 25.42 17.53 3.14
N TYR A 11 25.54 16.21 3.21
CA TYR A 11 26.75 15.49 2.82
C TYR A 11 27.10 15.74 1.35
N LEU A 12 26.17 15.54 0.44
CA LEU A 12 26.35 15.73 -1.00
C LEU A 12 26.68 17.17 -1.37
N ALA A 13 26.10 18.16 -0.69
CA ALA A 13 26.41 19.58 -0.90
C ALA A 13 27.83 19.95 -0.46
N GLN A 14 28.36 19.28 0.57
CA GLN A 14 29.72 19.50 1.07
C GLN A 14 30.77 18.78 0.24
N THR A 15 30.54 17.51 -0.10
CA THR A 15 31.53 16.67 -0.80
C THR A 15 31.54 16.90 -2.29
N ARG A 16 30.33 17.09 -2.89
CA ARG A 16 30.13 17.18 -4.35
C ARG A 16 30.81 16.06 -5.12
N ASN A 17 30.87 14.88 -4.52
CA ASN A 17 31.51 13.69 -5.11
C ASN A 17 30.59 12.98 -6.10
N PHE A 18 30.00 13.73 -7.02
CA PHE A 18 29.15 13.20 -8.09
C PHE A 18 29.12 14.18 -9.29
N ALA A 19 28.83 13.65 -10.47
CA ALA A 19 28.75 14.40 -11.73
C ALA A 19 27.34 14.36 -12.31
N GLY A 20 26.54 15.40 -12.03
CA GLY A 20 25.14 15.46 -12.52
C GLY A 20 24.25 16.29 -11.62
N THR A 21 22.95 16.03 -11.71
CA THR A 21 21.90 16.71 -10.92
C THR A 21 21.18 15.72 -10.03
N VAL A 22 20.99 16.11 -8.77
CA VAL A 22 20.21 15.35 -7.80
C VAL A 22 18.99 16.15 -7.38
N ASN A 23 17.81 15.60 -7.56
CA ASN A 23 16.57 16.18 -7.10
C ASN A 23 16.19 15.55 -5.76
N LEU A 24 16.08 16.36 -4.72
CA LEU A 24 15.66 15.92 -3.39
C LEU A 24 14.15 16.13 -3.25
N ILE A 25 13.40 15.03 -3.19
CA ILE A 25 11.95 15.03 -3.19
C ILE A 25 11.44 14.83 -1.75
N PHE A 26 10.83 15.87 -1.17
CA PHE A 26 10.16 15.80 0.13
C PHE A 26 8.66 15.62 -0.12
N GLN A 27 8.25 14.37 -0.16
CA GLN A 27 6.88 13.97 -0.48
C GLN A 27 5.96 14.21 0.73
N PRO A 28 4.84 14.94 0.58
CA PRO A 28 3.89 15.17 1.66
C PRO A 28 2.76 14.12 1.66
N ALA A 29 2.04 14.04 2.78
CA ALA A 29 0.72 13.41 2.90
C ALA A 29 0.64 11.96 2.39
N GLU A 30 1.67 11.13 2.67
CA GLU A 30 1.66 9.71 2.32
C GLU A 30 0.52 8.97 3.01
N GLU A 31 0.21 9.28 4.28
CA GLU A 31 -0.83 8.66 5.10
C GLU A 31 -2.26 8.98 4.59
N GLY A 32 -2.59 8.46 3.39
CA GLY A 32 -3.91 8.55 2.77
C GLY A 32 -4.20 9.81 1.95
N GLY A 33 -3.29 10.80 1.94
CA GLY A 33 -3.47 12.03 1.17
C GLY A 33 -3.01 11.94 -0.29
N GLY A 34 -2.14 10.97 -0.62
CA GLY A 34 -1.65 10.76 -1.99
C GLY A 34 -0.79 11.89 -2.51
N GLY A 35 0.06 12.50 -1.67
CA GLY A 35 0.92 13.62 -2.07
C GLY A 35 1.90 13.27 -3.16
N GLY A 36 2.37 12.02 -3.21
CA GLY A 36 3.19 11.51 -4.32
C GLY A 36 2.47 11.59 -5.65
N ARG A 37 1.19 11.21 -5.69
CA ARG A 37 0.35 11.35 -6.88
C ARG A 37 0.22 12.82 -7.30
N VAL A 38 -0.15 13.68 -6.36
CA VAL A 38 -0.34 15.11 -6.63
C VAL A 38 0.93 15.75 -7.19
N MET A 39 2.09 15.43 -6.62
CA MET A 39 3.37 15.93 -7.13
C MET A 39 3.62 15.50 -8.59
N VAL A 40 3.34 14.25 -8.93
CA VAL A 40 3.48 13.74 -10.31
C VAL A 40 2.50 14.44 -11.26
N GLU A 41 1.21 14.53 -10.86
CA GLU A 41 0.16 15.20 -11.64
C GLU A 41 0.44 16.71 -11.85
N GLU A 42 1.10 17.38 -10.91
CA GLU A 42 1.52 18.78 -11.01
C GLU A 42 2.84 18.99 -11.79
N GLY A 43 3.36 17.96 -12.41
CA GLY A 43 4.52 18.04 -13.30
C GLY A 43 5.86 17.93 -12.57
N LEU A 44 5.97 17.09 -11.56
CA LEU A 44 7.25 16.88 -10.84
C LEU A 44 8.39 16.56 -11.79
N PHE A 45 8.20 15.61 -12.70
CA PHE A 45 9.27 15.12 -13.57
C PHE A 45 9.46 15.91 -14.86
N GLU A 46 8.53 16.79 -15.21
CA GLU A 46 8.68 17.81 -16.26
C GLU A 46 9.52 18.98 -15.75
N ARG A 47 9.29 19.39 -14.50
CA ARG A 47 10.02 20.51 -13.86
C ARG A 47 11.39 20.09 -13.34
N PHE A 48 11.50 18.85 -12.87
CA PHE A 48 12.71 18.27 -12.29
C PHE A 48 13.01 16.92 -12.96
N PRO A 49 13.50 16.92 -14.21
CA PRO A 49 13.78 15.70 -14.96
C PRO A 49 14.76 14.80 -14.20
N CYS A 50 14.49 13.50 -14.19
CA CYS A 50 15.41 12.50 -13.68
C CYS A 50 15.29 11.19 -14.47
N GLU A 51 16.33 10.38 -14.42
CA GLU A 51 16.38 9.05 -15.06
C GLU A 51 15.81 7.96 -14.18
N ALA A 52 15.96 8.09 -12.86
CA ALA A 52 15.46 7.14 -11.89
C ALA A 52 15.09 7.83 -10.57
N VAL A 53 14.23 7.17 -9.77
CA VAL A 53 13.81 7.62 -8.44
C VAL A 53 14.06 6.54 -7.39
N TYR A 54 14.49 6.95 -6.20
CA TYR A 54 14.75 6.04 -5.09
C TYR A 54 14.12 6.57 -3.80
N ALA A 55 13.54 5.68 -3.02
CA ALA A 55 13.06 5.99 -1.68
C ALA A 55 13.41 4.88 -0.71
N LEU A 56 13.45 5.21 0.58
CA LEU A 56 13.60 4.23 1.64
C LEU A 56 12.55 4.42 2.72
N HIS A 57 12.22 3.34 3.38
CA HIS A 57 11.34 3.34 4.55
C HIS A 57 11.96 2.51 5.67
N ASN A 58 11.88 2.98 6.90
CA ASN A 58 12.28 2.21 8.05
C ASN A 58 11.37 0.98 8.22
N TRP A 59 11.96 -0.17 8.56
CA TRP A 59 11.20 -1.41 8.65
C TRP A 59 11.41 -2.11 10.00
N PRO A 60 10.39 -2.08 10.90
CA PRO A 60 10.41 -2.82 12.14
C PRO A 60 10.51 -4.33 11.89
N GLY A 61 11.33 -5.02 12.69
CA GLY A 61 11.60 -6.46 12.53
C GLY A 61 12.81 -6.78 11.66
N LEU A 62 13.19 -5.88 10.75
CA LEU A 62 14.47 -5.96 10.07
C LEU A 62 15.56 -5.37 10.98
N PRO A 63 16.67 -6.08 11.26
CA PRO A 63 17.73 -5.57 12.15
C PRO A 63 18.38 -4.29 11.61
N PRO A 64 18.83 -3.37 12.50
CA PRO A 64 19.64 -2.22 12.11
C PRO A 64 20.89 -2.65 11.32
N GLY A 65 21.25 -1.88 10.30
CA GLY A 65 22.35 -2.19 9.41
C GLY A 65 22.01 -3.21 8.30
N LYS A 66 20.76 -3.64 8.22
CA LYS A 66 20.26 -4.43 7.09
C LYS A 66 19.29 -3.62 6.24
N ILE A 67 19.25 -3.93 4.95
CA ILE A 67 18.25 -3.44 4.02
C ILE A 67 17.58 -4.60 3.29
N ALA A 68 16.35 -4.35 2.82
CA ALA A 68 15.67 -5.27 1.93
C ALA A 68 15.20 -4.52 0.67
N VAL A 69 15.54 -5.08 -0.49
CA VAL A 69 15.14 -4.55 -1.81
C VAL A 69 15.09 -5.69 -2.80
N ARG A 70 14.03 -5.75 -3.57
CA ARG A 70 13.84 -6.80 -4.59
C ARG A 70 13.29 -6.18 -5.88
N PRO A 71 13.54 -6.78 -7.05
CA PRO A 71 12.79 -6.49 -8.26
C PRO A 71 11.31 -6.88 -8.11
N GLY A 72 10.45 -6.12 -8.77
CA GLY A 72 9.01 -6.38 -8.72
C GLY A 72 8.31 -5.79 -7.48
N PRO A 73 7.16 -6.33 -7.09
CA PRO A 73 6.34 -5.75 -6.03
C PRO A 73 7.05 -5.76 -4.66
N MET A 74 7.00 -4.61 -3.97
CA MET A 74 7.39 -4.42 -2.57
C MET A 74 6.16 -4.24 -1.67
N LEU A 75 5.21 -3.37 -2.10
CA LEU A 75 3.97 -3.09 -1.38
C LEU A 75 2.77 -3.22 -2.33
N ALA A 76 1.60 -3.53 -1.75
CA ALA A 76 0.39 -3.77 -2.51
C ALA A 76 -0.29 -2.47 -2.98
N ALA A 77 -1.10 -2.59 -4.01
CA ALA A 77 -2.15 -1.62 -4.29
C ALA A 77 -3.19 -1.62 -3.17
N THR A 78 -3.74 -0.44 -2.90
CA THR A 78 -4.73 -0.25 -1.84
C THR A 78 -6.00 0.35 -2.41
N ASP A 79 -7.12 -0.37 -2.26
CA ASP A 79 -8.42 0.11 -2.72
C ASP A 79 -9.41 0.09 -1.55
N GLU A 80 -10.35 1.03 -1.59
CA GLU A 80 -11.46 1.11 -0.66
C GLU A 80 -12.74 0.60 -1.33
N ILE A 81 -13.54 -0.16 -0.61
CA ILE A 81 -14.86 -0.57 -1.05
C ILE A 81 -15.92 -0.14 -0.04
N ARG A 82 -16.98 0.47 -0.54
CA ARG A 82 -18.19 0.80 0.22
C ARG A 82 -19.37 0.15 -0.46
N LEU A 83 -20.14 -0.61 0.29
CA LEU A 83 -21.34 -1.25 -0.23
C LEU A 83 -22.53 -0.80 0.61
N LYS A 84 -23.60 -0.42 -0.05
CA LYS A 84 -24.88 -0.14 0.58
C LYS A 84 -25.89 -1.19 0.14
N VAL A 85 -26.15 -2.15 1.02
CA VAL A 85 -27.13 -3.22 0.79
C VAL A 85 -28.50 -2.71 1.19
N ARG A 86 -29.44 -2.73 0.26
CA ARG A 86 -30.82 -2.28 0.47
C ARG A 86 -31.79 -3.44 0.47
N GLY A 87 -32.71 -3.39 1.39
CA GLY A 87 -33.83 -4.31 1.51
C GLY A 87 -35.15 -3.56 1.72
N LYS A 88 -36.07 -4.20 2.43
CA LYS A 88 -37.33 -3.61 2.88
C LYS A 88 -37.46 -3.85 4.37
N GLY A 89 -37.35 -2.78 5.16
CA GLY A 89 -37.50 -2.83 6.62
C GLY A 89 -38.88 -3.29 7.05
N GLY A 90 -38.96 -3.80 8.29
CA GLY A 90 -40.24 -4.31 8.82
C GLY A 90 -40.14 -4.80 10.24
N HIS A 91 -41.24 -5.37 10.73
CA HIS A 91 -41.30 -5.97 12.07
C HIS A 91 -40.60 -7.35 12.03
N ALA A 92 -39.66 -7.59 12.93
CA ALA A 92 -38.85 -8.82 12.95
C ALA A 92 -39.68 -10.11 13.10
N ALA A 93 -40.86 -10.04 13.73
CA ALA A 93 -41.78 -11.17 13.85
C ALA A 93 -42.64 -11.42 12.58
N LEU A 94 -42.55 -10.55 11.56
CA LEU A 94 -43.27 -10.66 10.28
C LEU A 94 -42.28 -10.62 9.10
N PRO A 95 -41.25 -11.50 9.05
CA PRO A 95 -40.16 -11.43 8.10
C PRO A 95 -40.62 -11.62 6.64
N HIS A 96 -41.76 -12.33 6.42
CA HIS A 96 -42.34 -12.55 5.10
C HIS A 96 -42.91 -11.28 4.45
N LEU A 97 -43.03 -10.15 5.18
CA LEU A 97 -43.46 -8.84 4.69
C LEU A 97 -42.26 -7.89 4.41
N SER A 98 -41.04 -8.34 4.68
CA SER A 98 -39.80 -7.57 4.56
C SER A 98 -38.80 -8.23 3.62
N ILE A 99 -37.71 -7.54 3.33
CA ILE A 99 -36.49 -8.05 2.68
C ILE A 99 -35.36 -7.66 3.60
N ASP A 100 -34.76 -8.63 4.27
CA ASP A 100 -33.79 -8.37 5.33
C ASP A 100 -32.37 -8.07 4.76
N PRO A 101 -31.91 -6.79 4.79
CA PRO A 101 -30.59 -6.45 4.27
C PRO A 101 -29.44 -6.94 5.16
N VAL A 102 -29.70 -7.33 6.43
CA VAL A 102 -28.69 -7.89 7.32
C VAL A 102 -28.32 -9.30 6.86
N VAL A 103 -29.33 -10.12 6.51
CA VAL A 103 -29.12 -11.45 5.94
C VAL A 103 -28.41 -11.33 4.58
N ILE A 104 -28.85 -10.41 3.73
CA ILE A 104 -28.20 -10.16 2.43
C ILE A 104 -26.73 -9.78 2.61
N ALA A 105 -26.43 -8.85 3.52
CA ALA A 105 -25.06 -8.40 3.78
C ALA A 105 -24.15 -9.53 4.25
N ALA A 106 -24.65 -10.42 5.12
CA ALA A 106 -23.92 -11.60 5.59
C ALA A 106 -23.54 -12.52 4.41
N HIS A 107 -24.49 -12.78 3.50
CA HIS A 107 -24.21 -13.56 2.29
C HIS A 107 -23.26 -12.86 1.32
N VAL A 108 -23.37 -11.53 1.14
CA VAL A 108 -22.43 -10.74 0.33
C VAL A 108 -21.01 -10.86 0.89
N ILE A 109 -20.82 -10.65 2.21
CA ILE A 109 -19.51 -10.78 2.87
C ILE A 109 -18.90 -12.16 2.60
N THR A 110 -19.67 -13.23 2.80
CA THR A 110 -19.20 -14.60 2.60
C THR A 110 -18.88 -14.87 1.12
N ALA A 111 -19.74 -14.45 0.21
CA ALA A 111 -19.55 -14.66 -1.22
C ALA A 111 -18.32 -13.92 -1.78
N LEU A 112 -18.03 -12.71 -1.29
CA LEU A 112 -16.86 -11.94 -1.71
C LEU A 112 -15.53 -12.65 -1.36
N GLN A 113 -15.50 -13.55 -0.34
CA GLN A 113 -14.31 -14.34 -0.03
C GLN A 113 -13.95 -15.32 -1.16
N THR A 114 -14.88 -15.62 -2.05
CA THR A 114 -14.62 -16.46 -3.23
C THR A 114 -13.71 -15.77 -4.25
N ILE A 115 -13.54 -14.46 -4.18
CA ILE A 115 -12.61 -13.74 -5.06
C ILE A 115 -11.19 -14.28 -4.86
N ALA A 116 -10.70 -14.30 -3.64
CA ALA A 116 -9.38 -14.83 -3.32
C ALA A 116 -9.31 -16.36 -3.50
N SER A 117 -10.35 -17.08 -3.06
CA SER A 117 -10.28 -18.54 -3.01
C SER A 117 -10.68 -19.25 -4.32
N ARG A 118 -11.38 -18.61 -5.25
CA ARG A 118 -11.96 -19.23 -6.47
C ARG A 118 -11.83 -18.43 -7.75
N ASN A 119 -11.48 -17.14 -7.70
CA ASN A 119 -11.36 -16.32 -8.91
C ASN A 119 -9.92 -15.89 -9.18
N ALA A 120 -9.14 -15.58 -8.14
CA ALA A 120 -7.73 -15.27 -8.28
C ALA A 120 -6.93 -16.51 -8.69
N ASN A 121 -5.89 -16.31 -9.49
CA ASN A 121 -4.90 -17.35 -9.75
C ASN A 121 -4.24 -17.74 -8.41
N PRO A 122 -4.13 -19.05 -8.06
CA PRO A 122 -3.58 -19.47 -6.78
C PRO A 122 -2.16 -18.98 -6.46
N VAL A 123 -1.39 -18.58 -7.47
CA VAL A 123 -0.03 -18.02 -7.28
C VAL A 123 -0.03 -16.49 -7.14
N ASP A 124 -1.17 -15.84 -7.33
CA ASP A 124 -1.32 -14.39 -7.22
C ASP A 124 -2.06 -14.02 -5.93
N ALA A 125 -1.48 -13.09 -5.18
CA ALA A 125 -2.09 -12.67 -3.93
C ALA A 125 -3.13 -11.57 -4.13
N VAL A 126 -4.30 -11.75 -3.53
CA VAL A 126 -5.36 -10.75 -3.40
C VAL A 126 -6.03 -10.86 -2.03
N VAL A 127 -6.30 -9.71 -1.42
CA VAL A 127 -7.03 -9.60 -0.16
C VAL A 127 -8.32 -8.82 -0.41
N VAL A 128 -9.46 -9.35 0.07
CA VAL A 128 -10.75 -8.66 0.11
C VAL A 128 -11.28 -8.74 1.53
N SER A 129 -11.22 -7.63 2.25
CA SER A 129 -11.63 -7.57 3.66
C SER A 129 -12.75 -6.55 3.86
N LEU A 130 -13.87 -7.01 4.43
CA LEU A 130 -14.94 -6.15 4.91
C LEU A 130 -14.68 -5.90 6.40
N CYS A 131 -14.38 -4.65 6.77
CA CYS A 131 -13.90 -4.28 8.10
C CYS A 131 -14.98 -3.67 9.00
N SER A 132 -16.09 -3.22 8.41
CA SER A 132 -17.20 -2.61 9.12
C SER A 132 -18.54 -2.99 8.52
N MET A 133 -19.51 -3.21 9.38
CA MET A 133 -20.92 -3.43 9.03
C MET A 133 -21.79 -2.61 9.98
N GLN A 134 -22.62 -1.74 9.42
CA GLN A 134 -23.48 -0.83 10.19
C GLN A 134 -24.91 -0.83 9.67
N THR A 135 -25.86 -0.70 10.59
CA THR A 135 -27.27 -0.47 10.28
C THR A 135 -27.73 0.84 10.92
N SER A 136 -28.81 1.43 10.40
CA SER A 136 -29.44 2.62 10.98
C SER A 136 -30.26 2.34 12.25
N GLN A 137 -30.44 1.07 12.61
CA GLN A 137 -31.35 0.62 13.69
C GLN A 137 -30.57 -0.03 14.85
N LEU A 138 -29.53 0.65 15.35
CA LEU A 138 -28.76 0.17 16.49
C LEU A 138 -29.64 0.11 17.75
N GLY A 139 -29.70 -1.06 18.40
CA GLY A 139 -30.43 -1.28 19.64
C GLY A 139 -31.90 -1.69 19.49
N ALA A 140 -32.48 -1.65 18.31
CA ALA A 140 -33.86 -2.08 18.08
C ALA A 140 -33.89 -3.59 17.75
N PHE A 141 -34.13 -4.44 18.78
CA PHE A 141 -34.08 -5.90 18.63
C PHE A 141 -35.24 -6.50 17.82
N ASN A 142 -36.28 -5.74 17.56
CA ASN A 142 -37.51 -6.19 16.91
C ASN A 142 -37.82 -5.48 15.58
N VAL A 143 -36.82 -4.77 15.00
CA VAL A 143 -36.95 -4.03 13.74
C VAL A 143 -35.92 -4.51 12.74
N ILE A 144 -36.38 -4.95 11.56
CA ILE A 144 -35.53 -5.20 10.39
C ILE A 144 -35.20 -3.86 9.75
N PRO A 145 -33.93 -3.47 9.58
CA PRO A 145 -33.54 -2.19 8.96
C PRO A 145 -33.88 -2.16 7.46
N ALA A 146 -33.89 -0.98 6.85
CA ALA A 146 -34.07 -0.84 5.41
C ALA A 146 -32.76 -0.98 4.64
N GLN A 147 -31.61 -0.79 5.30
CA GLN A 147 -30.28 -0.87 4.67
C GLN A 147 -29.18 -1.27 5.66
N VAL A 148 -28.10 -1.80 5.12
CA VAL A 148 -26.82 -2.09 5.78
C VAL A 148 -25.70 -1.47 4.97
N GLU A 149 -24.76 -0.81 5.64
CA GLU A 149 -23.53 -0.31 5.04
C GLU A 149 -22.35 -1.18 5.43
N LEU A 150 -21.54 -1.55 4.43
CA LEU A 150 -20.31 -2.29 4.59
C LEU A 150 -19.15 -1.43 4.10
N VAL A 151 -18.03 -1.42 4.84
CA VAL A 151 -16.80 -0.75 4.43
C VAL A 151 -15.66 -1.75 4.49
N GLY A 152 -14.81 -1.72 3.49
CA GLY A 152 -13.69 -2.65 3.42
C GLY A 152 -12.55 -2.18 2.52
N THR A 153 -11.60 -3.06 2.31
CA THR A 153 -10.42 -2.80 1.50
C THR A 153 -10.10 -3.98 0.60
N VAL A 154 -9.46 -3.68 -0.54
CA VAL A 154 -8.87 -4.65 -1.43
C VAL A 154 -7.38 -4.38 -1.56
N ARG A 155 -6.57 -5.45 -1.59
CA ARG A 155 -5.12 -5.40 -1.78
C ARG A 155 -4.72 -6.34 -2.91
N SER A 156 -3.78 -5.93 -3.75
CA SER A 156 -3.26 -6.75 -4.85
C SER A 156 -1.89 -6.24 -5.29
N PHE A 157 -1.10 -7.12 -5.94
CA PHE A 157 0.24 -6.72 -6.42
C PHE A 157 0.28 -6.43 -7.92
N THR A 158 -0.70 -6.90 -8.68
CA THR A 158 -0.71 -6.73 -10.13
C THR A 158 -1.96 -5.98 -10.60
N PRO A 159 -1.88 -5.24 -11.72
CA PRO A 159 -3.04 -4.59 -12.32
C PRO A 159 -4.15 -5.58 -12.65
N GLU A 160 -3.81 -6.78 -13.14
CA GLU A 160 -4.76 -7.83 -13.52
C GLU A 160 -5.59 -8.31 -12.34
N MET A 161 -4.91 -8.53 -11.16
CA MET A 161 -5.60 -8.91 -9.92
C MET A 161 -6.46 -7.77 -9.38
N ARG A 162 -5.99 -6.53 -9.50
CA ARG A 162 -6.76 -5.34 -9.11
C ARG A 162 -8.05 -5.20 -9.93
N ASP A 163 -7.93 -5.35 -11.26
CA ASP A 163 -9.06 -5.29 -12.19
C ASP A 163 -10.04 -6.46 -11.96
N LEU A 164 -9.52 -7.66 -11.74
CA LEU A 164 -10.32 -8.83 -11.39
C LEU A 164 -11.11 -8.58 -10.10
N ALA A 165 -10.45 -8.13 -9.05
CA ALA A 165 -11.07 -7.90 -7.74
C ALA A 165 -12.18 -6.85 -7.84
N GLU A 166 -11.93 -5.70 -8.47
CA GLU A 166 -12.94 -4.66 -8.66
C GLU A 166 -14.17 -5.18 -9.41
N ARG A 167 -13.95 -5.85 -10.53
CA ARG A 167 -15.03 -6.42 -11.33
C ARG A 167 -15.84 -7.44 -10.51
N ARG A 168 -15.16 -8.38 -9.85
CA ARG A 168 -15.83 -9.45 -9.10
C ARG A 168 -16.55 -8.95 -7.86
N VAL A 169 -16.02 -7.94 -7.17
CA VAL A 169 -16.73 -7.29 -6.04
C VAL A 169 -18.08 -6.75 -6.52
N LYS A 170 -18.11 -6.02 -7.65
CA LYS A 170 -19.33 -5.45 -8.21
C LYS A 170 -20.32 -6.53 -8.66
N GLU A 171 -19.85 -7.53 -9.39
CA GLU A 171 -20.69 -8.63 -9.92
C GLU A 171 -21.29 -9.47 -8.79
N ILE A 172 -20.47 -9.93 -7.84
CA ILE A 172 -20.92 -10.83 -6.75
C ILE A 172 -21.88 -10.10 -5.82
N ALA A 173 -21.53 -8.89 -5.35
CA ALA A 173 -22.39 -8.15 -4.42
C ALA A 173 -23.76 -7.85 -5.04
N THR A 174 -23.78 -7.47 -6.32
CA THR A 174 -25.05 -7.21 -7.05
C THR A 174 -25.88 -8.49 -7.21
N ALA A 175 -25.27 -9.58 -7.68
CA ALA A 175 -25.98 -10.83 -7.94
C ALA A 175 -26.55 -11.46 -6.66
N VAL A 176 -25.77 -11.46 -5.58
CA VAL A 176 -26.21 -11.99 -4.26
C VAL A 176 -27.37 -11.16 -3.72
N ALA A 177 -27.26 -9.82 -3.74
CA ALA A 177 -28.33 -8.96 -3.25
C ALA A 177 -29.63 -9.14 -4.04
N GLN A 178 -29.55 -9.21 -5.37
CA GLN A 178 -30.73 -9.43 -6.24
C GLN A 178 -31.35 -10.81 -6.05
N GLY A 179 -30.52 -11.86 -5.92
CA GLY A 179 -30.99 -13.22 -5.68
C GLY A 179 -31.77 -13.40 -4.39
N LEU A 180 -31.54 -12.51 -3.39
CA LEU A 180 -32.26 -12.48 -2.11
C LEU A 180 -33.34 -11.39 -2.07
N GLY A 181 -33.70 -10.79 -3.21
CA GLY A 181 -34.80 -9.83 -3.37
C GLY A 181 -34.45 -8.38 -3.02
N GLY A 182 -33.19 -8.09 -2.66
CA GLY A 182 -32.70 -6.74 -2.39
C GLY A 182 -31.87 -6.15 -3.51
N SER A 183 -31.06 -5.16 -3.17
CA SER A 183 -30.07 -4.55 -4.08
C SER A 183 -28.81 -4.15 -3.35
N ALA A 184 -27.71 -3.98 -4.11
CA ALA A 184 -26.46 -3.44 -3.61
C ALA A 184 -25.99 -2.26 -4.47
N GLU A 185 -25.62 -1.16 -3.84
CA GLU A 185 -24.89 -0.05 -4.44
C GLU A 185 -23.44 -0.21 -4.05
N ILE A 186 -22.51 -0.21 -5.00
CA ILE A 186 -21.10 -0.45 -4.78
C ILE A 186 -20.30 0.76 -5.22
N GLU A 187 -19.60 1.37 -4.30
CA GLU A 187 -18.56 2.35 -4.55
C GLU A 187 -17.22 1.67 -4.37
N TYR A 188 -16.45 1.60 -5.46
CA TYR A 188 -15.09 1.08 -5.47
C TYR A 188 -14.14 2.22 -5.81
N ARG A 189 -13.25 2.56 -4.88
CA ARG A 189 -12.29 3.64 -5.04
C ARG A 189 -10.90 3.05 -5.13
N ARG A 190 -10.25 3.20 -6.28
CA ARG A 190 -8.84 2.85 -6.42
C ARG A 190 -7.99 3.90 -5.69
N GLY A 191 -7.23 3.44 -4.70
CA GLY A 191 -6.23 4.22 -3.99
C GLY A 191 -4.85 4.10 -4.63
N TYR A 192 -3.82 3.84 -3.82
CA TYR A 192 -2.45 3.73 -4.31
C TYR A 192 -2.27 2.50 -5.20
N PRO A 193 -1.47 2.59 -6.29
CA PRO A 193 -1.06 1.41 -7.04
C PRO A 193 -0.04 0.59 -6.24
N ALA A 194 0.28 -0.61 -6.72
CA ALA A 194 1.36 -1.39 -6.14
C ALA A 194 2.71 -0.67 -6.32
N THR A 195 3.54 -0.72 -5.27
CA THR A 195 4.91 -0.21 -5.32
C THR A 195 5.79 -1.28 -5.95
N VAL A 196 6.17 -1.07 -7.20
CA VAL A 196 6.86 -2.06 -8.04
C VAL A 196 8.23 -1.52 -8.43
N ASN A 197 9.28 -2.13 -7.89
CA ASN A 197 10.65 -1.80 -8.24
C ASN A 197 10.99 -2.30 -9.65
N THR A 198 11.64 -1.45 -10.46
CA THR A 198 12.22 -1.89 -11.73
C THR A 198 13.45 -2.76 -11.50
N GLU A 199 13.66 -3.74 -12.35
CA GLU A 199 14.69 -4.77 -12.11
C GLU A 199 16.10 -4.17 -12.03
N LYS A 200 16.44 -3.28 -12.96
CA LYS A 200 17.76 -2.65 -13.03
C LYS A 200 18.04 -1.82 -11.78
N GLU A 201 17.09 -0.96 -11.39
CA GLU A 201 17.24 -0.04 -10.27
C GLU A 201 17.22 -0.79 -8.92
N ALA A 202 16.44 -1.86 -8.79
CA ALA A 202 16.46 -2.72 -7.60
C ALA A 202 17.81 -3.44 -7.44
N ARG A 203 18.37 -3.99 -8.52
CA ARG A 203 19.70 -4.61 -8.50
C ARG A 203 20.79 -3.59 -8.18
N PHE A 204 20.72 -2.41 -8.76
CA PHE A 204 21.65 -1.32 -8.46
C PHE A 204 21.54 -0.90 -6.98
N ALA A 205 20.34 -0.70 -6.46
CA ALA A 205 20.12 -0.37 -5.05
C ALA A 205 20.68 -1.46 -4.11
N ALA A 206 20.53 -2.73 -4.47
CA ALA A 206 21.13 -3.85 -3.73
C ALA A 206 22.67 -3.79 -3.73
N GLN A 207 23.30 -3.56 -4.88
CA GLN A 207 24.76 -3.46 -5.01
C GLN A 207 25.33 -2.30 -4.17
N VAL A 208 24.68 -1.13 -4.22
CA VAL A 208 25.04 0.00 -3.34
C VAL A 208 24.89 -0.38 -1.87
N GLY A 209 23.81 -1.10 -1.54
CA GLY A 209 23.59 -1.62 -0.19
C GLY A 209 24.70 -2.56 0.28
N GLU A 210 25.16 -3.48 -0.55
CA GLU A 210 26.26 -4.38 -0.23
C GLU A 210 27.57 -3.61 0.06
N ARG A 211 27.81 -2.54 -0.68
CA ARG A 211 28.97 -1.66 -0.43
C ARG A 211 28.85 -0.87 0.89
N VAL A 212 27.67 -0.37 1.22
CA VAL A 212 27.44 0.48 2.42
C VAL A 212 27.29 -0.36 3.68
N PHE A 213 26.53 -1.42 3.64
CA PHE A 213 26.17 -2.25 4.81
C PHE A 213 26.98 -3.54 4.91
N GLY A 214 27.70 -3.91 3.85
CA GLY A 214 28.44 -5.15 3.75
C GLY A 214 27.64 -6.31 3.15
N ALA A 215 28.35 -7.24 2.51
CA ALA A 215 27.77 -8.45 1.96
C ALA A 215 27.06 -9.25 3.07
N GLY A 216 25.86 -9.77 2.78
CA GLY A 216 25.02 -10.51 3.74
C GLY A 216 24.08 -9.62 4.57
N ASN A 217 24.15 -8.29 4.43
CA ASN A 217 23.22 -7.37 5.06
C ASN A 217 22.17 -6.81 4.07
N VAL A 218 22.16 -7.29 2.83
CA VAL A 218 21.17 -6.96 1.82
C VAL A 218 20.29 -8.18 1.54
N ILE A 219 19.00 -8.06 1.75
CA ILE A 219 18.00 -9.09 1.51
C ILE A 219 17.31 -8.78 0.19
N THR A 220 17.50 -9.67 -0.81
CA THR A 220 16.97 -9.48 -2.16
C THR A 220 15.74 -10.33 -2.48
N ASP A 221 15.35 -11.19 -1.55
CA ASP A 221 14.21 -12.10 -1.61
C ASP A 221 13.14 -11.82 -0.55
N HIS A 222 13.16 -10.61 0.03
CA HIS A 222 12.16 -10.19 1.02
C HIS A 222 10.74 -10.36 0.46
N GLU A 223 9.85 -10.97 1.23
CA GLU A 223 8.45 -11.11 0.83
C GLU A 223 7.77 -9.73 0.73
N PRO A 224 6.97 -9.51 -0.32
CA PRO A 224 6.22 -8.27 -0.44
C PRO A 224 5.16 -8.16 0.67
N THR A 225 4.81 -6.93 1.07
CA THR A 225 3.81 -6.69 2.10
C THR A 225 2.51 -6.12 1.55
N MET A 226 1.40 -6.38 2.23
CA MET A 226 0.08 -5.85 1.85
C MET A 226 -0.15 -4.39 2.30
N GLY A 227 0.86 -3.71 2.85
CA GLY A 227 0.87 -2.26 3.04
C GLY A 227 0.80 -1.51 1.71
N GLY A 228 0.44 -0.25 1.73
CA GLY A 228 0.46 0.63 0.55
C GLY A 228 1.45 1.78 0.72
N GLU A 229 1.83 2.39 -0.39
CA GLU A 229 2.78 3.51 -0.43
C GLU A 229 2.53 4.36 -1.68
N ASP A 230 2.40 5.67 -1.54
CA ASP A 230 2.08 6.53 -2.67
C ASP A 230 3.31 6.94 -3.51
N PHE A 231 4.54 6.63 -3.07
CA PHE A 231 5.73 6.63 -3.93
C PHE A 231 5.55 5.74 -5.18
N ALA A 232 4.61 4.79 -5.12
CA ALA A 232 4.21 3.97 -6.25
C ALA A 232 3.84 4.79 -7.50
N PHE A 233 3.26 5.99 -7.34
CA PHE A 233 2.96 6.88 -8.46
C PHE A 233 4.24 7.42 -9.13
N MET A 234 5.28 7.67 -8.36
CA MET A 234 6.58 8.05 -8.91
C MET A 234 7.22 6.88 -9.68
N LEU A 235 7.10 5.65 -9.17
CA LEU A 235 7.56 4.44 -9.86
C LEU A 235 6.78 4.12 -11.13
N GLN A 236 5.52 4.53 -11.23
CA GLN A 236 4.77 4.45 -12.49
C GLN A 236 5.26 5.45 -13.55
N ALA A 237 5.79 6.59 -13.11
CA ALA A 237 6.27 7.65 -14.00
C ALA A 237 7.75 7.50 -14.36
N LYS A 238 8.57 6.89 -13.48
CA LYS A 238 10.02 6.74 -13.64
C LYS A 238 10.48 5.37 -13.14
N PRO A 239 11.52 4.78 -13.76
CA PRO A 239 12.21 3.63 -13.17
C PRO A 239 12.73 3.97 -11.77
N GLY A 240 12.79 2.99 -10.88
CA GLY A 240 13.28 3.25 -9.54
C GLY A 240 13.18 2.08 -8.59
N ALA A 241 13.54 2.32 -7.33
CA ALA A 241 13.43 1.33 -6.29
C ALA A 241 13.02 1.93 -4.94
N TYR A 242 12.15 1.21 -4.27
CA TYR A 242 11.78 1.42 -2.88
C TYR A 242 12.50 0.39 -2.01
N VAL A 243 13.13 0.85 -0.94
CA VAL A 243 14.03 0.04 -0.10
C VAL A 243 13.55 0.05 1.35
N PHE A 244 13.49 -1.10 1.98
CA PHE A 244 13.29 -1.18 3.43
C PHE A 244 14.63 -1.07 4.16
N LEU A 245 14.70 -0.17 5.13
CA LEU A 245 15.84 0.00 6.02
C LEU A 245 15.51 -0.57 7.40
N GLY A 246 16.30 -1.53 7.85
CA GLY A 246 16.13 -2.16 9.16
C GLY A 246 16.30 -1.16 10.29
N GLN A 247 15.35 -1.15 11.21
CA GLN A 247 15.43 -0.38 12.45
C GLN A 247 15.41 -1.24 13.73
N GLY A 248 15.19 -2.55 13.60
CA GLY A 248 14.96 -3.44 14.75
C GLY A 248 13.56 -3.28 15.34
N GLY A 249 13.41 -3.55 16.64
CA GLY A 249 12.26 -3.12 17.43
C GLY A 249 10.95 -3.89 17.25
N ALA A 250 10.90 -5.02 16.53
CA ALA A 250 9.67 -5.84 16.43
C ALA A 250 9.34 -6.64 17.71
N ALA A 251 10.22 -6.59 18.72
CA ALA A 251 9.91 -7.16 20.02
C ALA A 251 8.67 -6.48 20.59
N LEU A 252 7.70 -7.28 21.09
CA LEU A 252 6.43 -6.81 21.66
C LEU A 252 5.37 -6.31 20.66
N GLY A 253 5.51 -6.57 19.35
CA GLY A 253 4.48 -6.21 18.36
C GLY A 253 4.34 -4.70 18.08
N CYS A 254 5.33 -3.88 18.46
CA CYS A 254 5.38 -2.45 18.15
C CYS A 254 5.78 -2.24 16.68
N LEU A 255 4.89 -2.60 15.78
CA LEU A 255 5.02 -2.37 14.35
C LEU A 255 4.58 -0.95 13.99
N LEU A 256 4.76 -0.56 12.71
CA LEU A 256 4.23 0.68 12.14
C LEU A 256 2.75 0.85 12.50
N HIS A 257 2.30 2.09 12.74
CA HIS A 257 0.95 2.48 13.18
C HIS A 257 0.55 1.99 14.60
N ASN A 258 1.43 1.34 15.34
CA ASN A 258 1.16 1.03 16.74
C ASN A 258 1.30 2.31 17.60
N PRO A 259 0.39 2.61 18.54
CA PRO A 259 0.52 3.78 19.41
C PRO A 259 1.79 3.84 20.26
N ALA A 260 2.42 2.68 20.52
CA ALA A 260 3.69 2.55 21.24
C ALA A 260 4.90 2.41 20.30
N TYR A 261 4.70 2.67 18.99
CA TYR A 261 5.80 2.65 18.03
C TYR A 261 6.82 3.74 18.36
N ASP A 262 8.10 3.37 18.37
CA ASP A 262 9.22 4.28 18.57
C ASP A 262 10.24 4.07 17.44
N PHE A 263 10.64 5.16 16.81
CA PHE A 263 11.63 5.13 15.74
C PHE A 263 13.04 5.01 16.33
N ASN A 264 13.86 4.14 15.74
CA ASN A 264 15.25 4.01 16.14
C ASN A 264 16.12 5.09 15.47
N ASP A 265 16.46 6.16 16.20
CA ASP A 265 17.27 7.28 15.70
C ASP A 265 18.69 6.86 15.26
N GLU A 266 19.21 5.74 15.76
CA GLU A 266 20.54 5.24 15.39
C GLU A 266 20.63 4.83 13.91
N VAL A 267 19.49 4.57 13.25
CA VAL A 267 19.47 4.25 11.81
C VAL A 267 19.46 5.48 10.90
N ILE A 268 19.28 6.69 11.44
CA ILE A 268 19.29 7.94 10.64
C ILE A 268 20.60 8.11 9.86
N PRO A 269 21.79 7.97 10.46
CA PRO A 269 23.04 8.06 9.69
C PRO A 269 23.18 6.98 8.64
N LEU A 270 22.66 5.78 8.89
CA LEU A 270 22.69 4.67 7.94
C LEU A 270 21.86 4.97 6.69
N GLY A 271 20.61 5.44 6.89
CA GLY A 271 19.74 5.84 5.78
C GLY A 271 20.30 7.04 5.00
N ALA A 272 20.82 8.05 5.69
CA ALA A 272 21.44 9.20 5.04
C ALA A 272 22.67 8.80 4.21
N GLY A 273 23.55 7.95 4.76
CA GLY A 273 24.72 7.44 4.06
C GLY A 273 24.34 6.60 2.82
N TYR A 274 23.33 5.76 2.95
CA TYR A 274 22.84 4.95 1.83
C TYR A 274 22.25 5.81 0.70
N LEU A 275 21.43 6.82 1.02
CA LEU A 275 20.89 7.76 0.02
C LEU A 275 22.00 8.54 -0.68
N ALA A 276 23.03 8.97 0.05
CA ALA A 276 24.19 9.64 -0.53
C ALA A 276 24.98 8.69 -1.46
N ALA A 277 25.19 7.45 -1.03
CA ALA A 277 25.89 6.43 -1.82
C ALA A 277 25.16 6.07 -3.12
N LEU A 278 23.82 6.01 -3.11
CA LEU A 278 23.01 5.85 -4.33
C LEU A 278 23.31 6.95 -5.35
N VAL A 279 23.47 8.20 -4.90
CA VAL A 279 23.81 9.32 -5.77
C VAL A 279 25.22 9.20 -6.32
N GLU A 280 26.22 8.97 -5.45
CA GLU A 280 27.63 8.90 -5.85
C GLU A 280 27.90 7.77 -6.85
N ASP A 281 27.24 6.61 -6.65
CA ASP A 281 27.38 5.46 -7.54
C ASP A 281 26.57 5.60 -8.85
N SER A 282 25.43 6.33 -8.81
CA SER A 282 24.65 6.61 -10.02
C SER A 282 25.32 7.64 -10.92
N LEU A 283 26.05 8.59 -10.34
CA LEU A 283 26.63 9.76 -11.00
C LEU A 283 28.13 9.88 -10.70
N PRO A 284 28.96 8.88 -11.01
CA PRO A 284 30.37 8.89 -10.63
C PRO A 284 31.13 10.04 -11.32
N LEU A 285 32.09 10.65 -10.62
CA LEU A 285 33.06 11.56 -11.23
C LEU A 285 33.84 10.81 -12.31
N LYS A 286 34.06 11.47 -13.45
CA LYS A 286 34.85 10.91 -14.56
C LYS A 286 36.35 11.02 -14.27
#